data_b64934c60aacba9e415274228b489dff
#
_entry.id   b64934c60aacba9e415274228b489dff
#
_cell.length_a   1.000
_cell.length_b   1.000
_cell.length_c   1.000
_cell.angle_alpha   90.00
_cell.angle_beta   90.00
_cell.angle_gamma   90.00
#
_symmetry.space_group_name_H-M   'P 1'
#
loop_
_entity.id
_entity.type
_entity.pdbx_description
1 polymer ?
#
loop_
_entity_poly.entity_id
_entity_poly.type
_entity_poly.pdbx_seq_one_letter_code
_entity_poly.pdbx_strand_id
1 'polypeptide(L)'
;GNGKVNYYAYANEEVVKEEAFTNIYITVKQAKKMVTNSDEYLDTISKVIDSVENMKEERQDVRYSELYGEKILEANQYGIQLDESNFIKPKWYIFDRNDNDSYKDLVIASDNLNKLGNVFPIIFFCVAILVSLISMMRMIEEDRTENGTLKSLGFNNFHITSKYIVFSLLATITGGILGILIGSVLIPYVIWNIYKKLFFIPKFIYESNNLFNFIGLLICVFCICGTAIFICIKNLKNVPANLM
;
A
#
# COMPACT_ATOMS: atom_id res chain seq x y z
N GLY A 1 -13.20 32.45 11.49
CA GLY A 1 -11.87 32.10 11.95
C GLY A 1 -11.62 30.65 11.65
N ASN A 2 -10.59 30.35 10.84
CA ASN A 2 -10.13 28.97 10.63
C ASN A 2 -9.50 28.48 11.93
N GLY A 3 -10.31 27.92 12.82
CA GLY A 3 -9.84 27.26 14.03
C GLY A 3 -9.12 25.98 13.67
N LYS A 4 -7.80 26.04 13.46
CA LYS A 4 -6.98 24.83 13.48
C LYS A 4 -6.97 24.29 14.89
N VAL A 5 -7.58 23.14 15.11
CA VAL A 5 -7.46 22.41 16.37
C VAL A 5 -6.04 21.87 16.44
N ASN A 6 -5.21 22.44 17.29
CA ASN A 6 -3.80 22.08 17.41
C ASN A 6 -3.56 20.94 18.42
N TYR A 7 -4.54 20.63 19.28
CA TYR A 7 -4.39 19.64 20.36
C TYR A 7 -5.72 18.95 20.61
N TYR A 8 -5.64 17.63 20.93
CA TYR A 8 -6.75 16.84 21.43
C TYR A 8 -6.42 16.41 22.86
N ALA A 9 -7.35 16.60 23.78
CA ALA A 9 -7.25 16.06 25.12
C ALA A 9 -8.43 15.09 25.33
N TYR A 10 -8.13 13.87 25.73
CA TYR A 10 -9.12 12.92 26.18
C TYR A 10 -9.18 13.03 27.71
N ALA A 11 -10.34 13.38 28.24
CA ALA A 11 -10.59 13.40 29.67
C ALA A 11 -11.64 12.35 30.03
N ASN A 12 -11.56 11.82 31.26
CA ASN A 12 -12.58 10.91 31.77
C ASN A 12 -13.88 11.70 32.00
N GLU A 13 -15.04 11.07 31.85
CA GLU A 13 -16.36 11.66 32.01
C GLU A 13 -16.52 12.42 33.35
N GLU A 14 -15.87 11.92 34.42
CA GLU A 14 -15.86 12.53 35.75
C GLU A 14 -15.18 13.93 35.81
N VAL A 15 -14.32 14.24 34.81
CA VAL A 15 -13.58 15.51 34.74
C VAL A 15 -14.31 16.56 33.90
N VAL A 16 -15.19 16.12 33.02
CA VAL A 16 -15.95 16.98 32.12
C VAL A 16 -17.24 17.40 32.82
N LYS A 17 -17.29 18.66 33.26
CA LYS A 17 -18.45 19.25 33.92
C LYS A 17 -19.44 19.92 32.93
N GLU A 18 -19.39 19.57 31.65
CA GLU A 18 -20.29 20.14 30.66
C GLU A 18 -21.59 19.33 30.58
N GLU A 19 -22.72 20.04 30.63
CA GLU A 19 -24.05 19.44 30.50
C GLU A 19 -24.37 18.96 29.08
N ALA A 20 -23.56 19.34 28.08
CA ALA A 20 -23.77 18.96 26.70
C ALA A 20 -22.45 18.67 25.97
N PHE A 21 -22.37 17.51 25.32
CA PHE A 21 -21.26 17.15 24.47
C PHE A 21 -21.43 17.70 23.05
N THR A 22 -20.40 18.33 22.51
CA THR A 22 -20.37 18.85 21.15
C THR A 22 -19.97 17.80 20.11
N ASN A 23 -19.19 16.80 20.52
CA ASN A 23 -18.68 15.75 19.65
C ASN A 23 -18.87 14.37 20.28
N ILE A 24 -19.28 13.41 19.47
CA ILE A 24 -19.41 11.99 19.87
C ILE A 24 -18.53 11.16 18.95
N TYR A 25 -17.62 10.37 19.53
CA TYR A 25 -16.76 9.45 18.80
C TYR A 25 -17.31 8.03 18.93
N ILE A 26 -17.65 7.43 17.79
CA ILE A 26 -18.22 6.09 17.73
C ILE A 26 -17.14 5.12 17.24
N THR A 27 -16.91 4.05 18.00
CA THR A 27 -16.02 2.97 17.61
C THR A 27 -16.83 1.72 17.26
N VAL A 28 -16.69 1.26 16.02
CA VAL A 28 -17.36 0.06 15.52
C VAL A 28 -16.53 -1.17 15.88
N LYS A 29 -16.98 -1.97 16.87
CA LYS A 29 -16.23 -3.14 17.37
C LYS A 29 -15.92 -4.16 16.29
N GLN A 30 -16.86 -4.40 15.37
CA GLN A 30 -16.71 -5.37 14.27
C GLN A 30 -15.61 -4.93 13.29
N ALA A 31 -15.55 -3.64 12.96
CA ALA A 31 -14.57 -3.08 12.03
C ALA A 31 -13.13 -3.08 12.58
N LYS A 32 -12.93 -3.24 13.89
CA LYS A 32 -11.61 -3.22 14.52
C LYS A 32 -10.66 -4.33 14.04
N LYS A 33 -11.21 -5.46 13.57
CA LYS A 33 -10.43 -6.61 13.09
C LYS A 33 -10.35 -6.68 11.56
N MET A 34 -11.05 -5.82 10.85
CA MET A 34 -11.10 -5.79 9.40
C MET A 34 -9.92 -5.00 8.84
N VAL A 35 -9.51 -5.35 7.62
CA VAL A 35 -8.52 -4.55 6.90
C VAL A 35 -9.17 -3.22 6.55
N THR A 36 -8.52 -2.14 6.94
CA THR A 36 -9.01 -0.77 6.70
C THR A 36 -9.18 -0.53 5.20
N ASN A 37 -10.31 0.06 4.80
CA ASN A 37 -10.71 0.32 3.41
C ASN A 37 -10.95 -0.94 2.55
N SER A 38 -11.07 -2.14 3.15
CA SER A 38 -11.64 -3.27 2.42
C SER A 38 -13.13 -3.06 2.17
N ASP A 39 -13.69 -3.72 1.14
CA ASP A 39 -15.12 -3.63 0.84
C ASP A 39 -16.00 -4.01 2.04
N GLU A 40 -15.59 -5.04 2.80
CA GLU A 40 -16.26 -5.48 4.02
C GLU A 40 -16.22 -4.42 5.13
N TYR A 41 -15.08 -3.73 5.28
CA TYR A 41 -14.94 -2.60 6.22
C TYR A 41 -15.87 -1.46 5.84
N LEU A 42 -15.86 -1.04 4.58
CA LEU A 42 -16.67 0.06 4.06
C LEU A 42 -18.17 -0.23 4.19
N ASP A 43 -18.62 -1.44 3.86
CA ASP A 43 -20.01 -1.88 4.01
C ASP A 43 -20.45 -1.88 5.50
N THR A 44 -19.56 -2.29 6.39
CA THR A 44 -19.85 -2.29 7.83
C THR A 44 -19.96 -0.87 8.39
N ILE A 45 -19.08 0.03 7.96
CA ILE A 45 -19.12 1.44 8.39
C ILE A 45 -20.34 2.17 7.81
N SER A 46 -20.67 1.96 6.53
CA SER A 46 -21.84 2.60 5.90
C SER A 46 -23.14 2.24 6.61
N LYS A 47 -23.33 0.96 7.00
CA LYS A 47 -24.50 0.52 7.76
C LYS A 47 -24.64 1.23 9.11
N VAL A 48 -23.52 1.51 9.77
CA VAL A 48 -23.54 2.25 11.03
C VAL A 48 -23.85 3.73 10.79
N ILE A 49 -23.27 4.32 9.75
CA ILE A 49 -23.57 5.71 9.35
C ILE A 49 -25.06 5.86 9.04
N ASP A 50 -25.62 4.97 8.22
CA ASP A 50 -27.05 4.98 7.86
C ASP A 50 -27.93 4.86 9.11
N SER A 51 -27.54 4.01 10.07
CA SER A 51 -28.28 3.86 11.32
C SER A 51 -28.25 5.14 12.18
N VAL A 52 -27.12 5.85 12.20
CA VAL A 52 -27.00 7.13 12.92
C VAL A 52 -27.75 8.23 12.18
N GLU A 53 -27.72 8.22 10.84
CA GLU A 53 -28.39 9.21 10.01
C GLU A 53 -29.92 9.09 10.12
N ASN A 54 -30.45 7.89 10.22
CA ASN A 54 -31.88 7.63 10.45
C ASN A 54 -32.37 8.21 11.80
N MET A 55 -31.49 8.28 12.80
CA MET A 55 -31.84 8.88 14.11
C MET A 55 -31.65 10.42 14.15
N LYS A 56 -31.07 10.99 13.12
CA LYS A 56 -30.64 12.39 13.08
C LYS A 56 -31.79 13.37 13.30
N GLU A 57 -32.88 13.22 12.57
CA GLU A 57 -34.02 14.14 12.64
C GLU A 57 -34.66 14.10 14.01
N GLU A 58 -34.98 12.93 14.53
CA GLU A 58 -35.56 12.75 15.85
C GLU A 58 -34.69 13.40 16.94
N ARG A 59 -33.38 13.16 16.90
CA ARG A 59 -32.45 13.71 17.88
C ARG A 59 -32.26 15.22 17.76
N GLN A 60 -32.32 15.75 16.54
CA GLN A 60 -32.30 17.20 16.33
C GLN A 60 -33.54 17.88 16.92
N ASP A 61 -34.71 17.27 16.79
CA ASP A 61 -35.96 17.77 17.33
C ASP A 61 -36.01 17.69 18.86
N VAL A 62 -35.54 16.57 19.42
CA VAL A 62 -35.37 16.46 20.89
C VAL A 62 -34.44 17.55 21.42
N ARG A 63 -33.28 17.74 20.77
CA ARG A 63 -32.34 18.77 21.21
C ARG A 63 -32.84 20.18 21.02
N TYR A 64 -33.62 20.44 19.98
CA TYR A 64 -34.28 21.70 19.75
C TYR A 64 -35.28 22.01 20.91
N SER A 65 -36.09 21.03 21.30
CA SER A 65 -37.06 21.17 22.41
C SER A 65 -36.36 21.33 23.78
N GLU A 66 -35.23 20.62 24.01
CA GLU A 66 -34.42 20.81 25.21
C GLU A 66 -33.85 22.25 25.33
N LEU A 67 -33.36 22.80 24.23
CA LEU A 67 -32.73 24.11 24.21
C LEU A 67 -33.71 25.27 24.28
N TYR A 68 -34.85 25.14 23.67
CA TYR A 68 -35.77 26.22 23.42
C TYR A 68 -37.19 25.97 23.95
N GLY A 69 -37.53 24.75 24.35
CA GLY A 69 -38.87 24.36 24.72
C GLY A 69 -39.46 25.22 25.87
N GLU A 70 -38.69 25.44 26.92
CA GLU A 70 -39.12 26.31 28.05
C GLU A 70 -39.39 27.75 27.60
N LYS A 71 -38.50 28.33 26.80
CA LYS A 71 -38.64 29.70 26.30
C LYS A 71 -39.85 29.85 25.36
N ILE A 72 -40.10 28.82 24.54
CA ILE A 72 -41.27 28.78 23.63
C ILE A 72 -42.57 28.67 24.44
N LEU A 73 -42.58 27.85 25.50
CA LEU A 73 -43.73 27.69 26.38
C LEU A 73 -44.04 28.98 27.13
N GLU A 74 -43.03 29.62 27.72
CA GLU A 74 -43.16 30.89 28.43
C GLU A 74 -43.69 31.99 27.49
N ALA A 75 -43.12 32.12 26.30
CA ALA A 75 -43.57 33.13 25.35
C ALA A 75 -45.04 32.94 24.94
N ASN A 76 -45.43 31.67 24.68
CA ASN A 76 -46.81 31.33 24.36
C ASN A 76 -47.78 31.67 25.53
N GLN A 77 -47.35 31.45 26.78
CA GLN A 77 -48.14 31.77 27.97
C GLN A 77 -48.34 33.26 28.13
N TYR A 78 -47.36 34.09 27.79
CA TYR A 78 -47.46 35.56 27.89
C TYR A 78 -47.91 36.25 26.60
N GLY A 79 -48.22 35.48 25.52
CA GLY A 79 -48.67 36.04 24.24
C GLY A 79 -47.58 36.81 23.50
N ILE A 80 -46.29 36.50 23.78
CA ILE A 80 -45.14 37.18 23.16
C ILE A 80 -44.84 36.47 21.84
N GLN A 81 -44.83 37.21 20.74
CA GLN A 81 -44.37 36.71 19.48
C GLN A 81 -42.83 36.54 19.51
N LEU A 82 -42.38 35.31 19.44
CA LEU A 82 -40.95 35.00 19.31
C LEU A 82 -40.47 35.22 17.89
N ASP A 83 -39.31 35.81 17.73
CA ASP A 83 -38.66 35.88 16.45
C ASP A 83 -37.99 34.52 16.16
N GLU A 84 -38.59 33.74 15.24
CA GLU A 84 -38.14 32.40 14.86
C GLU A 84 -36.69 32.37 14.32
N SER A 85 -36.19 33.51 13.84
CA SER A 85 -34.82 33.62 13.34
C SER A 85 -33.76 33.41 14.42
N ASN A 86 -34.13 33.56 15.70
CA ASN A 86 -33.23 33.35 16.85
C ASN A 86 -33.20 31.89 17.34
N PHE A 87 -34.09 31.04 16.84
CA PHE A 87 -34.20 29.63 17.22
C PHE A 87 -33.62 28.74 16.15
N ILE A 88 -32.29 28.55 16.17
CA ILE A 88 -31.58 27.76 15.16
C ILE A 88 -31.66 26.28 15.53
N LYS A 89 -32.23 25.45 14.63
CA LYS A 89 -32.27 24.00 14.79
C LYS A 89 -30.84 23.46 14.82
N PRO A 90 -30.47 22.66 15.83
CA PRO A 90 -29.14 22.04 15.91
C PRO A 90 -28.85 21.19 14.69
N LYS A 91 -27.66 21.33 14.10
CA LYS A 91 -27.22 20.54 12.94
C LYS A 91 -26.29 19.43 13.39
N TRP A 92 -26.58 18.21 12.97
CA TRP A 92 -25.70 17.07 13.13
C TRP A 92 -24.85 16.89 11.89
N TYR A 93 -23.55 16.76 12.08
CA TYR A 93 -22.59 16.40 11.06
C TYR A 93 -22.04 15.02 11.42
N ILE A 94 -22.20 14.08 10.50
CA ILE A 94 -21.71 12.71 10.63
C ILE A 94 -20.48 12.63 9.76
N PHE A 95 -19.33 12.39 10.37
CA PHE A 95 -18.06 12.28 9.68
C PHE A 95 -17.53 10.86 9.83
N ASP A 96 -17.05 10.29 8.76
CA ASP A 96 -16.30 9.07 8.78
C ASP A 96 -14.79 9.36 8.77
N ARG A 97 -14.00 8.30 8.74
CA ARG A 97 -12.54 8.42 8.67
C ARG A 97 -12.08 9.06 7.34
N ASN A 98 -12.85 8.87 6.27
CA ASN A 98 -12.53 9.41 4.96
C ASN A 98 -12.82 10.91 4.83
N ASP A 99 -13.60 11.49 5.75
CA ASP A 99 -13.81 12.94 5.83
C ASP A 99 -12.62 13.67 6.46
N ASN A 100 -11.67 12.93 7.05
CA ASN A 100 -10.45 13.51 7.58
C ASN A 100 -9.41 13.65 6.44
N ASP A 101 -9.07 14.87 6.06
CA ASP A 101 -8.14 15.19 4.98
C ASP A 101 -6.77 14.51 5.16
N SER A 102 -6.22 14.54 6.38
CA SER A 102 -4.93 13.89 6.65
C SER A 102 -4.97 12.38 6.48
N TYR A 103 -6.10 11.75 6.79
CA TYR A 103 -6.28 10.32 6.54
C TYR A 103 -6.46 10.03 5.05
N LYS A 104 -7.22 10.84 4.34
CA LYS A 104 -7.41 10.73 2.89
C LYS A 104 -6.07 10.86 2.14
N ASP A 105 -5.24 11.82 2.54
CA ASP A 105 -3.91 12.00 1.98
C ASP A 105 -3.01 10.78 2.20
N LEU A 106 -3.08 10.16 3.40
CA LEU A 106 -2.34 8.93 3.69
C LEU A 106 -2.80 7.75 2.82
N VAL A 107 -4.11 7.62 2.61
CA VAL A 107 -4.68 6.56 1.74
C VAL A 107 -4.24 6.77 0.29
N ILE A 108 -4.33 7.99 -0.24
CA ILE A 108 -3.87 8.34 -1.58
C ILE A 108 -2.37 8.06 -1.74
N ALA A 109 -1.57 8.42 -0.75
CA ALA A 109 -0.14 8.18 -0.75
C ALA A 109 0.19 6.67 -0.75
N SER A 110 -0.55 5.87 0.04
CA SER A 110 -0.43 4.41 0.05
C SER A 110 -0.80 3.79 -1.31
N ASP A 111 -1.86 4.28 -1.93
CA ASP A 111 -2.31 3.83 -3.26
C ASP A 111 -1.28 4.14 -4.36
N ASN A 112 -0.68 5.32 -4.29
CA ASN A 112 0.39 5.71 -5.21
C ASN A 112 1.63 4.83 -5.03
N LEU A 113 2.01 4.49 -3.78
CA LEU A 113 3.10 3.54 -3.52
C LEU A 113 2.79 2.16 -4.08
N ASN A 114 1.56 1.68 -3.96
CA ASN A 114 1.14 0.39 -4.51
C ASN A 114 1.24 0.39 -6.06
N LYS A 115 0.79 1.47 -6.72
CA LYS A 115 0.95 1.63 -8.17
C LYS A 115 2.41 1.63 -8.60
N LEU A 116 3.27 2.35 -7.88
CA LEU A 116 4.71 2.35 -8.12
C LEU A 116 5.29 0.94 -7.92
N GLY A 117 4.89 0.26 -6.84
CA GLY A 117 5.32 -1.11 -6.54
C GLY A 117 5.00 -2.13 -7.64
N ASN A 118 3.99 -1.87 -8.47
CA ASN A 118 3.65 -2.71 -9.61
C ASN A 118 4.44 -2.37 -10.88
N VAL A 119 4.77 -1.11 -11.11
CA VAL A 119 5.45 -0.65 -12.34
C VAL A 119 6.96 -0.83 -12.25
N PHE A 120 7.58 -0.46 -11.14
CA PHE A 120 9.04 -0.52 -10.98
C PHE A 120 9.65 -1.91 -11.22
N PRO A 121 9.09 -3.02 -10.71
CA PRO A 121 9.65 -4.33 -10.98
C PRO A 121 9.75 -4.66 -12.46
N ILE A 122 8.78 -4.27 -13.27
CA ILE A 122 8.78 -4.52 -14.72
C ILE A 122 9.98 -3.84 -15.38
N ILE A 123 10.24 -2.57 -15.03
CA ILE A 123 11.37 -1.81 -15.55
C ILE A 123 12.69 -2.47 -15.14
N PHE A 124 12.83 -2.85 -13.87
CA PHE A 124 14.03 -3.51 -13.38
C PHE A 124 14.26 -4.87 -14.01
N PHE A 125 13.21 -5.66 -14.27
CA PHE A 125 13.33 -6.92 -15.00
C PHE A 125 13.81 -6.69 -16.44
N CYS A 126 13.30 -5.69 -17.14
CA CYS A 126 13.78 -5.34 -18.47
C CYS A 126 15.27 -4.98 -18.46
N VAL A 127 15.70 -4.16 -17.50
CA VAL A 127 17.13 -3.80 -17.35
C VAL A 127 17.97 -5.04 -17.01
N ALA A 128 17.51 -5.90 -16.10
CA ALA A 128 18.21 -7.12 -15.71
C ALA A 128 18.37 -8.07 -16.90
N ILE A 129 17.34 -8.22 -17.74
CA ILE A 129 17.39 -9.00 -18.98
C ILE A 129 18.45 -8.43 -19.94
N LEU A 130 18.47 -7.11 -20.15
CA LEU A 130 19.45 -6.47 -21.05
C LEU A 130 20.89 -6.66 -20.54
N VAL A 131 21.12 -6.48 -19.24
CA VAL A 131 22.45 -6.66 -18.63
C VAL A 131 22.86 -8.14 -18.74
N SER A 132 21.93 -9.07 -18.48
CA SER A 132 22.18 -10.51 -18.65
C SER A 132 22.52 -10.88 -20.07
N LEU A 133 21.80 -10.33 -21.08
CA LEU A 133 22.09 -10.53 -22.50
C LEU A 133 23.52 -10.12 -22.84
N ILE A 134 23.91 -8.90 -22.45
CA ILE A 134 25.24 -8.36 -22.75
C ILE A 134 26.33 -9.20 -22.08
N SER A 135 26.15 -9.53 -20.80
CA SER A 135 27.12 -10.33 -20.03
C SER A 135 27.30 -11.73 -20.60
N MET A 136 26.19 -12.40 -20.99
CA MET A 136 26.24 -13.74 -21.59
C MET A 136 26.86 -13.73 -22.97
N MET A 137 26.55 -12.72 -23.80
CA MET A 137 27.18 -12.59 -25.12
C MET A 137 28.70 -12.46 -24.98
N ARG A 138 29.15 -11.57 -24.08
CA ARG A 138 30.57 -11.37 -23.82
C ARG A 138 31.24 -12.63 -23.31
N MET A 139 30.66 -13.35 -22.37
CA MET A 139 31.22 -14.57 -21.82
C MET A 139 31.35 -15.69 -22.88
N ILE A 140 30.35 -15.81 -23.76
CA ILE A 140 30.40 -16.80 -24.86
C ILE A 140 31.46 -16.40 -25.90
N GLU A 141 31.65 -15.10 -26.16
CA GLU A 141 32.69 -14.61 -27.07
C GLU A 141 34.11 -14.82 -26.50
N GLU A 142 34.30 -14.59 -25.21
CA GLU A 142 35.56 -14.86 -24.50
C GLU A 142 35.91 -16.36 -24.53
N ASP A 143 34.92 -17.23 -24.33
CA ASP A 143 35.07 -18.69 -24.35
C ASP A 143 34.98 -19.29 -25.78
N ARG A 144 34.99 -18.50 -26.83
CA ARG A 144 34.71 -18.94 -28.20
C ARG A 144 35.59 -20.08 -28.67
N THR A 145 36.91 -20.00 -28.43
CA THR A 145 37.89 -21.01 -28.81
C THR A 145 37.70 -22.30 -28.02
N GLU A 146 37.43 -22.21 -26.72
CA GLU A 146 37.14 -23.36 -25.85
C GLU A 146 35.88 -24.09 -26.33
N ASN A 147 34.81 -23.33 -26.59
CA ASN A 147 33.54 -23.86 -27.09
C ASN A 147 33.71 -24.55 -28.49
N GLY A 148 34.56 -23.98 -29.33
CA GLY A 148 34.92 -24.57 -30.65
C GLY A 148 35.66 -25.89 -30.51
N THR A 149 36.64 -25.98 -29.61
CA THR A 149 37.39 -27.23 -29.32
C THR A 149 36.49 -28.31 -28.72
N LEU A 150 35.65 -27.96 -27.74
CA LEU A 150 34.69 -28.93 -27.19
C LEU A 150 33.73 -29.47 -28.23
N LYS A 151 33.29 -28.62 -29.15
CA LYS A 151 32.39 -29.01 -30.23
C LYS A 151 33.10 -29.93 -31.27
N SER A 152 34.39 -29.68 -31.56
CA SER A 152 35.21 -30.54 -32.41
C SER A 152 35.46 -31.91 -31.81
N LEU A 153 35.54 -32.03 -30.50
CA LEU A 153 35.64 -33.26 -29.72
C LEU A 153 34.32 -34.05 -29.65
N GLY A 154 33.23 -33.49 -30.23
CA GLY A 154 31.93 -34.14 -30.28
C GLY A 154 30.99 -33.87 -29.11
N PHE A 155 31.31 -32.93 -28.28
CA PHE A 155 30.41 -32.51 -27.19
C PHE A 155 29.12 -31.90 -27.76
N ASN A 156 27.99 -32.32 -27.20
CA ASN A 156 26.67 -31.78 -27.59
C ASN A 156 26.53 -30.33 -27.14
N ASN A 157 25.85 -29.51 -27.95
CA ASN A 157 25.54 -28.13 -27.63
C ASN A 157 24.90 -27.97 -26.25
N PHE A 158 24.11 -28.95 -25.79
CA PHE A 158 23.50 -28.92 -24.45
C PHE A 158 24.54 -28.96 -23.32
N HIS A 159 25.60 -29.75 -23.45
CA HIS A 159 26.67 -29.82 -22.47
C HIS A 159 27.44 -28.49 -22.39
N ILE A 160 27.71 -27.87 -23.54
CA ILE A 160 28.39 -26.56 -23.59
C ILE A 160 27.49 -25.47 -22.97
N THR A 161 26.21 -25.50 -23.32
CA THR A 161 25.23 -24.52 -22.78
C THR A 161 25.02 -24.67 -21.28
N SER A 162 25.12 -25.89 -20.72
CA SER A 162 24.88 -26.14 -19.29
C SER A 162 25.82 -25.34 -18.36
N LYS A 163 27.08 -25.11 -18.80
CA LYS A 163 28.05 -24.25 -18.08
C LYS A 163 27.47 -22.86 -17.82
N TYR A 164 26.89 -22.24 -18.84
CA TYR A 164 26.32 -20.90 -18.81
C TYR A 164 25.00 -20.84 -18.04
N ILE A 165 24.18 -21.90 -18.14
CA ILE A 165 22.93 -22.02 -17.40
C ILE A 165 23.22 -22.13 -15.90
N VAL A 166 24.16 -22.97 -15.50
CA VAL A 166 24.54 -23.13 -14.08
C VAL A 166 25.11 -21.85 -13.53
N PHE A 167 25.96 -21.14 -14.28
CA PHE A 167 26.49 -19.86 -13.89
C PHE A 167 25.37 -18.81 -13.67
N SER A 168 24.48 -18.67 -14.65
CA SER A 168 23.37 -17.72 -14.56
C SER A 168 22.39 -18.05 -13.42
N LEU A 169 22.14 -19.34 -13.20
CA LEU A 169 21.27 -19.81 -12.12
C LEU A 169 21.87 -19.53 -10.74
N LEU A 170 23.15 -19.83 -10.53
CA LEU A 170 23.84 -19.53 -9.27
C LEU A 170 23.87 -18.02 -9.00
N ALA A 171 24.24 -17.22 -10.00
CA ALA A 171 24.27 -15.77 -9.88
C ALA A 171 22.89 -15.20 -9.56
N THR A 172 21.82 -15.72 -10.19
CA THR A 172 20.45 -15.24 -9.96
C THR A 172 19.92 -15.65 -8.59
N ILE A 173 20.18 -16.88 -8.16
CA ILE A 173 19.74 -17.33 -6.83
C ILE A 173 20.46 -16.54 -5.72
N THR A 174 21.78 -16.43 -5.80
CA THR A 174 22.56 -15.70 -4.78
C THR A 174 22.18 -14.22 -4.75
N GLY A 175 22.13 -13.56 -5.91
CA GLY A 175 21.71 -12.16 -6.02
C GLY A 175 20.25 -11.93 -5.58
N GLY A 176 19.36 -12.85 -5.94
CA GLY A 176 17.95 -12.80 -5.58
C GLY A 176 17.71 -12.97 -4.08
N ILE A 177 18.38 -13.92 -3.43
CA ILE A 177 18.32 -14.10 -1.97
C ILE A 177 18.83 -12.84 -1.24
N LEU A 178 20.00 -12.33 -1.63
CA LEU A 178 20.56 -11.11 -1.06
C LEU A 178 19.64 -9.90 -1.30
N GLY A 179 19.08 -9.79 -2.50
CA GLY A 179 18.13 -8.75 -2.85
C GLY A 179 16.87 -8.77 -1.99
N ILE A 180 16.31 -9.97 -1.74
CA ILE A 180 15.14 -10.13 -0.87
C ILE A 180 15.50 -9.78 0.58
N LEU A 181 16.61 -10.29 1.11
CA LEU A 181 17.02 -10.04 2.49
C LEU A 181 17.22 -8.54 2.78
N ILE A 182 17.91 -7.85 1.89
CA ILE A 182 18.19 -6.41 2.05
C ILE A 182 16.96 -5.58 1.68
N GLY A 183 16.34 -5.85 0.55
CA GLY A 183 15.24 -5.04 0.02
C GLY A 183 13.99 -5.09 0.86
N SER A 184 13.65 -6.26 1.40
CA SER A 184 12.44 -6.43 2.24
C SER A 184 12.50 -5.66 3.57
N VAL A 185 13.68 -5.32 4.06
CA VAL A 185 13.85 -4.55 5.29
C VAL A 185 14.15 -3.08 4.99
N LEU A 186 15.08 -2.82 4.08
CA LEU A 186 15.58 -1.47 3.81
C LEU A 186 14.50 -0.57 3.21
N ILE A 187 13.78 -1.06 2.19
CA ILE A 187 12.79 -0.25 1.47
C ILE A 187 11.61 0.16 2.37
N PRO A 188 10.93 -0.75 3.09
CA PRO A 188 9.85 -0.37 4.00
C PRO A 188 10.32 0.55 5.12
N TYR A 189 11.55 0.35 5.64
CA TYR A 189 12.11 1.21 6.69
C TYR A 189 12.35 2.65 6.19
N VAL A 190 12.89 2.82 4.98
CA VAL A 190 13.12 4.14 4.38
C VAL A 190 11.78 4.84 4.13
N ILE A 191 10.80 4.13 3.55
CA ILE A 191 9.46 4.65 3.30
C ILE A 191 8.81 5.08 4.61
N TRP A 192 8.82 4.23 5.64
CA TRP A 192 8.27 4.56 6.95
C TRP A 192 8.91 5.82 7.56
N ASN A 193 10.23 5.98 7.46
CA ASN A 193 10.92 7.18 7.96
C ASN A 193 10.51 8.47 7.24
N ILE A 194 10.19 8.40 5.95
CA ILE A 194 9.69 9.55 5.18
C ILE A 194 8.28 9.89 5.64
N TYR A 195 7.39 8.89 5.66
CA TYR A 195 5.99 9.10 5.99
C TYR A 195 5.74 9.46 7.46
N LYS A 196 6.57 8.98 8.39
CA LYS A 196 6.55 9.37 9.79
C LYS A 196 6.74 10.88 10.02
N LYS A 197 7.41 11.57 9.09
CA LYS A 197 7.60 13.03 9.18
C LYS A 197 6.36 13.80 8.69
N LEU A 198 5.56 13.20 7.83
CA LEU A 198 4.38 13.81 7.22
C LEU A 198 3.08 13.45 7.96
N PHE A 199 3.01 12.23 8.46
CA PHE A 199 1.83 11.65 9.11
C PHE A 199 2.19 11.11 10.49
N PHE A 200 1.23 11.14 11.41
CA PHE A 200 1.38 10.50 12.71
C PHE A 200 1.23 8.99 12.58
N ILE A 201 2.34 8.29 12.34
CA ILE A 201 2.39 6.82 12.27
C ILE A 201 3.09 6.29 13.51
N PRO A 202 2.37 5.65 14.47
CA PRO A 202 2.91 5.36 15.79
C PRO A 202 3.98 4.27 15.83
N LYS A 203 3.87 3.23 15.00
CA LYS A 203 4.79 2.09 15.02
C LYS A 203 5.08 1.57 13.62
N PHE A 204 6.34 1.16 13.40
CA PHE A 204 6.73 0.37 12.24
C PHE A 204 6.36 -1.09 12.50
N ILE A 205 5.48 -1.65 11.65
CA ILE A 205 5.12 -3.06 11.67
C ILE A 205 5.73 -3.66 10.42
N TYR A 206 6.62 -4.63 10.62
CA TYR A 206 7.23 -5.38 9.53
C TYR A 206 6.38 -6.61 9.20
N GLU A 207 5.81 -6.63 8.01
CA GLU A 207 5.14 -7.79 7.45
C GLU A 207 5.83 -8.18 6.15
N SER A 208 6.36 -9.41 6.08
CA SER A 208 6.96 -9.96 4.87
C SER A 208 6.03 -10.98 4.24
N ASN A 209 5.66 -10.77 2.99
CA ASN A 209 4.91 -11.76 2.23
C ASN A 209 5.90 -12.71 1.52
N ASN A 210 6.22 -13.82 2.19
CA ASN A 210 7.16 -14.83 1.69
C ASN A 210 6.74 -15.43 0.35
N LEU A 211 5.43 -15.57 0.10
CA LEU A 211 4.91 -16.09 -1.16
C LEU A 211 5.24 -15.14 -2.31
N PHE A 212 5.04 -13.84 -2.10
CA PHE A 212 5.34 -12.82 -3.11
C PHE A 212 6.83 -12.76 -3.43
N ASN A 213 7.69 -12.83 -2.41
CA ASN A 213 9.13 -12.87 -2.57
C ASN A 213 9.60 -14.11 -3.37
N PHE A 214 8.98 -15.27 -3.09
CA PHE A 214 9.29 -16.51 -3.81
C PHE A 214 8.86 -16.44 -5.28
N ILE A 215 7.68 -15.92 -5.56
CA ILE A 215 7.20 -15.72 -6.94
C ILE A 215 8.13 -14.76 -7.70
N GLY A 216 8.54 -13.66 -7.08
CA GLY A 216 9.48 -12.71 -7.67
C GLY A 216 10.82 -13.34 -8.03
N LEU A 217 11.39 -14.15 -7.12
CA LEU A 217 12.62 -14.90 -7.36
C LEU A 217 12.46 -15.89 -8.53
N LEU A 218 11.34 -16.61 -8.59
CA LEU A 218 11.03 -17.56 -9.66
C LEU A 218 10.97 -16.87 -11.03
N ILE A 219 10.28 -15.76 -11.13
CA ILE A 219 10.21 -14.95 -12.37
C ILE A 219 11.60 -14.50 -12.78
N CYS A 220 12.44 -14.03 -11.84
CA CYS A 220 13.80 -13.61 -12.09
C CYS A 220 14.65 -14.76 -12.67
N VAL A 221 14.57 -15.96 -12.08
CA VAL A 221 15.27 -17.15 -12.56
C VAL A 221 14.82 -17.51 -13.98
N PHE A 222 13.52 -17.52 -14.24
CA PHE A 222 13.01 -17.82 -15.58
C PHE A 222 13.47 -16.80 -16.63
N CYS A 223 13.45 -15.52 -16.32
CA CYS A 223 13.89 -14.47 -17.24
C CYS A 223 15.39 -14.58 -17.56
N ILE A 224 16.24 -14.74 -16.54
CA ILE A 224 17.70 -14.73 -16.73
C ILE A 224 18.19 -16.04 -17.33
N CYS A 225 17.70 -17.20 -16.86
CA CYS A 225 18.05 -18.49 -17.46
C CYS A 225 17.50 -18.63 -18.89
N GLY A 226 16.29 -18.14 -19.15
CA GLY A 226 15.72 -18.09 -20.48
C GLY A 226 16.56 -17.28 -21.47
N THR A 227 17.07 -16.13 -21.02
CA THR A 227 18.00 -15.28 -21.81
C THR A 227 19.32 -16.00 -22.08
N ALA A 228 19.89 -16.65 -21.07
CA ALA A 228 21.13 -17.40 -21.21
C ALA A 228 20.99 -18.56 -22.27
N ILE A 229 19.88 -19.31 -22.16
CA ILE A 229 19.57 -20.39 -23.14
C ILE A 229 19.41 -19.81 -24.54
N PHE A 230 18.64 -18.72 -24.68
CA PHE A 230 18.40 -18.10 -25.98
C PHE A 230 19.71 -17.70 -26.70
N ILE A 231 20.62 -17.04 -25.96
CA ILE A 231 21.91 -16.59 -26.52
C ILE A 231 22.80 -17.77 -26.85
N CYS A 232 22.90 -18.78 -25.96
CA CYS A 232 23.70 -19.96 -26.20
C CYS A 232 23.24 -20.71 -27.46
N ILE A 233 21.93 -20.91 -27.61
CA ILE A 233 21.39 -21.59 -28.83
C ILE A 233 21.73 -20.79 -30.08
N LYS A 234 21.61 -19.47 -30.04
CA LYS A 234 21.90 -18.60 -31.19
C LYS A 234 23.36 -18.65 -31.57
N ASN A 235 24.28 -18.55 -30.61
CA ASN A 235 25.73 -18.48 -30.88
C ASN A 235 26.35 -19.86 -31.18
N LEU A 236 25.90 -20.92 -30.52
CA LEU A 236 26.42 -22.28 -30.76
C LEU A 236 25.86 -22.95 -32.00
N LYS A 237 24.92 -22.32 -32.70
CA LYS A 237 24.39 -22.79 -33.98
C LYS A 237 25.42 -22.73 -35.12
N ASN A 238 26.45 -21.90 -34.97
CA ASN A 238 27.52 -21.75 -35.95
C ASN A 238 28.42 -22.97 -36.03
N VAL A 239 28.99 -23.22 -37.23
CA VAL A 239 29.89 -24.36 -37.50
C VAL A 239 31.18 -24.21 -36.69
N PRO A 240 31.81 -25.29 -36.19
CA PRO A 240 33.06 -25.22 -35.42
C PRO A 240 34.17 -24.41 -36.11
N ALA A 241 34.30 -24.51 -37.43
CA ALA A 241 35.28 -23.76 -38.20
C ALA A 241 35.11 -22.23 -38.12
N ASN A 242 33.92 -21.74 -37.85
CA ASN A 242 33.66 -20.30 -37.65
C ASN A 242 33.82 -19.83 -36.20
N LEU A 243 34.04 -20.80 -35.28
CA LEU A 243 34.23 -20.52 -33.84
C LEU A 243 35.73 -20.50 -33.47
N MET A 244 36.59 -21.10 -34.28
CA MET A 244 38.05 -21.02 -34.17
C MET A 244 38.60 -19.84 -34.95
#